data_59a9a2c6d054a11639991875a17a0f60
#
_entry.id   59a9a2c6d054a11639991875a17a0f60
#
_cell.length_a   1.000
_cell.length_b   1.000
_cell.length_c   1.000
_cell.angle_alpha   90.00
_cell.angle_beta   90.00
_cell.angle_gamma   90.00
#
_symmetry.space_group_name_H-M   'P 1'
#
loop_
_entity.id
_entity.type
_entity.pdbx_description
1 polymer ?
#
loop_
_entity_poly.entity_id
_entity_poly.type
_entity_poly.pdbx_seq_one_letter_code
_entity_poly.pdbx_strand_id
1 'polypeptide(L)'
;MNLIKKISQIILIAIFLSASKTSINKEYPLKNLEKNIKENPNPEKKRMEIKFSCGEDSISEYLDDGWRIVEEDSQEKICTWKSVPASKNCNMEKDKGCKITMPDKIGEEKIYFLEK
;
A
#
# COMPACT_ATOMS: atom_id res chain seq x y z
N MET A 1 22.96 10.98 -46.25
CA MET A 1 23.00 11.52 -44.88
C MET A 1 21.99 10.89 -43.91
N ASN A 2 20.92 10.28 -44.37
CA ASN A 2 19.93 9.68 -43.47
C ASN A 2 20.28 8.26 -42.98
N LEU A 3 21.16 7.55 -43.63
CA LEU A 3 21.54 6.17 -43.25
C LEU A 3 22.45 6.16 -42.02
N ILE A 4 23.34 7.10 -41.90
CA ILE A 4 24.29 7.22 -40.79
C ILE A 4 23.58 7.59 -39.50
N LYS A 5 22.52 8.44 -39.56
CA LYS A 5 21.68 8.77 -38.38
C LYS A 5 20.88 7.59 -37.89
N LYS A 6 20.40 6.70 -38.75
CA LYS A 6 19.67 5.51 -38.37
C LYS A 6 20.56 4.45 -37.70
N ILE A 7 21.79 4.31 -38.17
CA ILE A 7 22.74 3.36 -37.58
C ILE A 7 23.17 3.83 -36.18
N SER A 8 23.34 5.14 -35.98
CA SER A 8 23.71 5.71 -34.69
C SER A 8 22.62 5.52 -33.65
N GLN A 9 21.35 5.60 -34.03
CA GLN A 9 20.23 5.35 -33.10
C GLN A 9 20.10 3.87 -32.71
N ILE A 10 20.36 2.96 -33.64
CA ILE A 10 20.28 1.51 -33.35
C ILE A 10 21.43 1.10 -32.43
N ILE A 11 22.62 1.68 -32.58
CA ILE A 11 23.76 1.40 -31.69
C ILE A 11 23.50 1.94 -30.29
N LEU A 12 22.87 3.10 -30.14
CA LEU A 12 22.50 3.68 -28.85
C LEU A 12 21.47 2.82 -28.10
N ILE A 13 20.49 2.26 -28.81
CA ILE A 13 19.48 1.36 -28.22
C ILE A 13 20.12 0.04 -27.77
N ALA A 14 21.08 -0.48 -28.56
CA ALA A 14 21.78 -1.71 -28.17
C ALA A 14 22.66 -1.54 -26.92
N ILE A 15 23.23 -0.37 -26.71
CA ILE A 15 24.04 -0.06 -25.53
C ILE A 15 23.13 0.04 -24.27
N PHE A 16 21.93 0.60 -24.40
CA PHE A 16 20.96 0.65 -23.29
C PHE A 16 20.42 -0.72 -22.92
N LEU A 17 20.21 -1.62 -23.87
CA LEU A 17 19.74 -2.99 -23.63
C LEU A 17 20.80 -3.89 -22.99
N SER A 18 22.09 -3.62 -23.21
CA SER A 18 23.17 -4.39 -22.58
C SER A 18 23.46 -3.98 -21.15
N ALA A 19 23.08 -2.77 -20.73
CA ALA A 19 23.25 -2.30 -19.35
C ALA A 19 22.21 -2.87 -18.35
N SER A 20 21.11 -3.45 -18.84
CA SER A 20 20.06 -4.00 -17.97
C SER A 20 20.28 -5.46 -17.54
N LYS A 21 21.38 -6.08 -17.91
CA LYS A 21 21.72 -7.47 -17.55
C LYS A 21 22.73 -7.63 -16.43
N THR A 22 23.04 -6.60 -15.70
CA THR A 22 23.72 -6.76 -14.41
C THR A 22 22.72 -7.16 -13.33
N SER A 23 22.20 -8.38 -13.44
CA SER A 23 21.67 -9.04 -12.25
C SER A 23 22.88 -9.28 -11.34
N ILE A 24 23.05 -8.42 -10.38
CA ILE A 24 23.96 -8.64 -9.28
C ILE A 24 23.35 -9.74 -8.43
N ASN A 25 23.55 -11.00 -8.85
CA ASN A 25 23.47 -12.12 -7.95
C ASN A 25 24.68 -11.99 -7.01
N LYS A 26 24.57 -11.11 -6.04
CA LYS A 26 25.37 -11.23 -4.83
C LYS A 26 24.83 -12.48 -4.13
N GLU A 27 25.34 -13.61 -4.53
CA GLU A 27 25.37 -14.78 -3.68
C GLU A 27 26.12 -14.37 -2.41
N TYR A 28 25.37 -13.99 -1.38
CA TYR A 28 25.94 -13.85 -0.06
C TYR A 28 26.29 -15.27 0.41
N PRO A 29 27.55 -15.56 0.71
CA PRO A 29 27.90 -16.85 1.25
C PRO A 29 27.23 -16.99 2.62
N LEU A 30 26.16 -17.76 2.65
CA LEU A 30 25.38 -18.15 3.84
C LEU A 30 26.21 -18.93 4.89
N LYS A 31 27.52 -19.06 4.69
CA LYS A 31 28.37 -19.92 5.53
C LYS A 31 28.86 -19.34 6.85
N ASN A 32 28.58 -18.06 7.13
CA ASN A 32 29.08 -17.44 8.38
C ASN A 32 28.00 -16.92 9.32
N LEU A 33 26.72 -17.24 9.08
CA LEU A 33 25.64 -16.80 9.98
C LEU A 33 25.29 -17.77 11.10
N GLU A 34 25.92 -18.96 11.13
CA GLU A 34 25.60 -19.99 12.14
C GLU A 34 26.36 -19.88 13.46
N LYS A 35 27.27 -18.92 13.60
CA LYS A 35 28.20 -18.95 14.76
C LYS A 35 28.07 -17.80 15.76
N ASN A 36 27.07 -16.91 15.61
CA ASN A 36 26.84 -15.82 16.57
C ASN A 36 25.37 -15.58 16.90
N ILE A 37 24.55 -16.62 16.86
CA ILE A 37 23.28 -16.59 17.58
C ILE A 37 23.63 -16.92 19.05
N LYS A 38 24.28 -15.99 19.72
CA LYS A 38 24.06 -15.86 21.15
C LYS A 38 22.60 -15.45 21.26
N GLU A 39 21.78 -16.38 21.67
CA GLU A 39 20.43 -16.12 22.19
C GLU A 39 20.54 -14.97 23.19
N ASN A 40 20.39 -13.78 22.70
CA ASN A 40 19.94 -12.70 23.52
C ASN A 40 18.44 -12.91 23.62
N PRO A 41 17.87 -13.25 24.76
CA PRO A 41 16.44 -13.29 24.94
C PRO A 41 15.93 -11.84 24.89
N ASN A 42 15.92 -11.29 23.68
CA ASN A 42 15.23 -10.06 23.40
C ASN A 42 13.74 -10.41 23.59
N PRO A 43 13.05 -9.82 24.57
CA PRO A 43 11.63 -10.07 24.74
C PRO A 43 10.96 -9.87 23.39
N GLU A 44 10.24 -10.88 22.93
CA GLU A 44 9.56 -10.84 21.65
C GLU A 44 8.72 -9.56 21.60
N LYS A 45 9.17 -8.59 20.83
CA LYS A 45 8.45 -7.36 20.63
C LYS A 45 7.14 -7.70 19.96
N LYS A 46 6.04 -7.44 20.65
CA LYS A 46 4.72 -7.60 20.09
C LYS A 46 4.47 -6.49 19.10
N ARG A 47 3.98 -6.83 17.91
CA ARG A 47 3.58 -5.88 16.89
C ARG A 47 2.14 -6.10 16.49
N MET A 48 1.44 -5.02 16.22
CA MET A 48 0.09 -5.07 15.68
C MET A 48 -0.19 -3.91 14.74
N GLU A 49 -1.10 -4.14 13.80
CA GLU A 49 -1.66 -3.14 12.90
C GLU A 49 -3.10 -2.88 13.31
N ILE A 50 -3.47 -1.62 13.45
CA ILE A 50 -4.85 -1.20 13.71
C ILE A 50 -5.27 -0.14 12.71
N LYS A 51 -6.57 -0.12 12.40
CA LYS A 51 -7.14 0.80 11.41
C LYS A 51 -8.35 1.51 12.01
N PHE A 52 -8.39 2.80 11.81
CA PHE A 52 -9.53 3.65 12.14
C PHE A 52 -10.04 4.34 10.88
N SER A 53 -11.33 4.38 10.69
CA SER A 53 -11.93 4.89 9.47
C SER A 53 -12.96 5.95 9.78
N CYS A 54 -13.09 6.92 8.86
CA CYS A 54 -14.24 7.82 8.85
C CYS A 54 -14.42 8.67 10.13
N GLY A 55 -13.32 9.11 10.71
CA GLY A 55 -13.31 9.97 11.90
C GLY A 55 -13.32 9.22 13.23
N GLU A 56 -13.37 7.89 13.21
CA GLU A 56 -13.11 7.10 14.41
C GLU A 56 -11.60 7.12 14.67
N ASP A 57 -11.20 7.36 15.90
CA ASP A 57 -9.80 7.31 16.32
C ASP A 57 -9.73 7.04 17.83
N SER A 58 -9.44 5.80 18.21
CA SER A 58 -9.25 5.37 19.60
C SER A 58 -7.80 4.97 19.88
N ILE A 59 -6.85 5.56 19.18
CA ILE A 59 -5.41 5.24 19.35
C ILE A 59 -4.93 5.49 20.80
N SER A 60 -5.54 6.46 21.49
CA SER A 60 -5.21 6.79 22.89
C SER A 60 -5.34 5.60 23.83
N GLU A 61 -6.32 4.73 23.62
CA GLU A 61 -6.53 3.54 24.47
C GLU A 61 -5.34 2.57 24.38
N TYR A 62 -4.76 2.43 23.18
CA TYR A 62 -3.58 1.60 22.96
C TYR A 62 -2.31 2.23 23.55
N LEU A 63 -2.17 3.56 23.44
CA LEU A 63 -1.05 4.26 24.04
C LEU A 63 -1.07 4.17 25.57
N ASP A 64 -2.25 4.27 26.19
CA ASP A 64 -2.45 4.13 27.63
C ASP A 64 -2.13 2.70 28.10
N ASP A 65 -2.35 1.70 27.24
CA ASP A 65 -1.99 0.29 27.49
C ASP A 65 -0.50 -0.01 27.24
N GLY A 66 0.29 0.98 26.89
CA GLY A 66 1.75 0.87 26.74
C GLY A 66 2.23 0.56 25.32
N TRP A 67 1.34 0.61 24.33
CA TRP A 67 1.74 0.50 22.93
C TRP A 67 2.39 1.78 22.44
N ARG A 68 3.30 1.68 21.51
CA ARG A 68 3.96 2.82 20.86
C ARG A 68 3.71 2.76 19.37
N ILE A 69 3.42 3.91 18.77
CA ILE A 69 3.30 4.04 17.32
C ILE A 69 4.72 4.01 16.74
N VAL A 70 4.97 3.07 15.84
CA VAL A 70 6.25 2.96 15.10
C VAL A 70 6.11 3.45 13.67
N GLU A 71 4.90 3.37 13.12
CA GLU A 71 4.60 3.87 11.78
C GLU A 71 3.13 4.28 11.72
N GLU A 72 2.84 5.31 10.95
CA GLU A 72 1.49 5.82 10.67
C GLU A 72 1.35 6.01 9.16
N ASP A 73 0.23 5.53 8.62
CA ASP A 73 -0.15 5.74 7.24
C ASP A 73 -1.61 6.17 7.14
N SER A 74 -1.99 6.77 6.03
CA SER A 74 -3.38 7.14 5.78
C SER A 74 -3.75 6.92 4.33
N GLN A 75 -5.00 6.54 4.11
CA GLN A 75 -5.55 6.36 2.78
C GLN A 75 -6.99 6.86 2.71
N GLU A 76 -7.42 7.22 1.52
CA GLU A 76 -8.80 7.60 1.27
C GLU A 76 -9.73 6.39 1.38
N LYS A 77 -10.88 6.57 2.01
CA LYS A 77 -11.90 5.54 2.17
C LYS A 77 -13.29 6.07 1.98
N ILE A 78 -14.13 5.29 1.30
CA ILE A 78 -15.55 5.60 1.19
C ILE A 78 -16.23 5.27 2.51
N CYS A 79 -16.79 6.28 3.17
CA CYS A 79 -17.45 6.15 4.46
C CYS A 79 -18.92 5.81 4.35
N THR A 80 -19.62 6.41 3.41
CA THR A 80 -21.04 6.14 3.17
C THR A 80 -21.34 6.02 1.69
N TRP A 81 -22.38 5.26 1.39
CA TRP A 81 -22.89 5.03 0.06
C TRP A 81 -24.31 5.57 -0.05
N LYS A 82 -24.70 6.06 -1.20
CA LYS A 82 -26.07 6.46 -1.51
C LYS A 82 -26.58 5.79 -2.75
N SER A 83 -27.89 5.60 -2.80
CA SER A 83 -28.58 5.15 -4.00
C SER A 83 -29.21 6.31 -4.71
N VAL A 84 -29.02 6.41 -6.01
CA VAL A 84 -29.57 7.43 -6.88
C VAL A 84 -30.27 6.78 -8.06
N PRO A 85 -31.30 7.45 -8.66
CA PRO A 85 -31.93 6.95 -9.86
C PRO A 85 -30.97 6.92 -11.04
N ALA A 86 -30.94 5.82 -11.79
CA ALA A 86 -30.08 5.66 -12.96
C ALA A 86 -30.49 6.56 -14.14
N SER A 87 -31.75 7.02 -14.19
CA SER A 87 -32.29 7.93 -15.20
C SER A 87 -33.37 8.82 -14.62
N LYS A 88 -33.75 9.88 -15.35
CA LYS A 88 -34.83 10.79 -14.95
C LYS A 88 -36.18 10.10 -14.81
N ASN A 89 -36.39 8.99 -15.51
CA ASN A 89 -37.66 8.22 -15.51
C ASN A 89 -37.68 7.11 -14.45
N CYS A 90 -36.63 6.97 -13.66
CA CYS A 90 -36.51 5.97 -12.62
C CYS A 90 -37.30 6.40 -11.39
N ASN A 91 -38.30 5.60 -10.99
CA ASN A 91 -38.95 5.70 -9.69
C ASN A 91 -38.40 4.61 -8.76
N MET A 92 -37.52 4.96 -7.85
CA MET A 92 -36.88 4.02 -6.95
C MET A 92 -37.81 3.32 -5.96
N GLU A 93 -39.02 3.87 -5.74
CA GLU A 93 -40.05 3.26 -4.90
C GLU A 93 -40.78 2.11 -5.60
N LYS A 94 -41.01 2.28 -6.92
CA LYS A 94 -41.73 1.31 -7.74
C LYS A 94 -40.83 0.32 -8.45
N ASP A 95 -39.68 0.76 -8.90
CA ASP A 95 -38.71 -0.06 -9.64
C ASP A 95 -37.35 -0.04 -8.96
N LYS A 96 -37.05 -1.09 -8.20
CA LYS A 96 -35.79 -1.26 -7.49
C LYS A 96 -34.60 -1.55 -8.41
N GLY A 97 -34.84 -1.91 -9.66
CA GLY A 97 -33.81 -2.25 -10.64
C GLY A 97 -33.14 -1.05 -11.30
N CYS A 98 -33.74 0.15 -11.23
CA CYS A 98 -33.23 1.33 -11.90
C CYS A 98 -32.39 2.27 -11.04
N LYS A 99 -32.04 1.86 -9.83
CA LYS A 99 -31.14 2.61 -8.94
C LYS A 99 -29.69 2.16 -9.08
N ILE A 100 -28.77 3.10 -8.95
CA ILE A 100 -27.34 2.84 -8.86
C ILE A 100 -26.83 3.29 -7.50
N THR A 101 -25.83 2.57 -7.00
CA THR A 101 -25.15 2.91 -5.76
C THR A 101 -23.86 3.64 -6.08
N MET A 102 -23.63 4.78 -5.45
CA MET A 102 -22.43 5.57 -5.62
C MET A 102 -21.89 6.06 -4.28
N PRO A 103 -20.61 6.40 -4.19
CA PRO A 103 -20.05 7.01 -2.98
C PRO A 103 -20.78 8.29 -2.60
N ASP A 104 -21.09 8.46 -1.31
CA ASP A 104 -21.70 9.67 -0.77
C ASP A 104 -20.69 10.50 0.03
N LYS A 105 -20.08 9.91 1.04
CA LYS A 105 -19.02 10.55 1.82
C LYS A 105 -17.73 9.80 1.66
N ILE A 106 -16.68 10.54 1.35
CA ILE A 106 -15.31 10.07 1.31
C ILE A 106 -14.59 10.66 2.52
N GLY A 107 -13.90 9.82 3.25
CA GLY A 107 -13.12 10.18 4.42
C GLY A 107 -11.73 9.58 4.36
N GLU A 108 -11.12 9.44 5.52
CA GLU A 108 -9.77 8.95 5.69
C GLU A 108 -9.78 7.67 6.53
N GLU A 109 -8.97 6.70 6.18
CA GLU A 109 -8.62 5.56 7.01
C GLU A 109 -7.19 5.74 7.48
N LYS A 110 -7.00 5.83 8.80
CA LYS A 110 -5.68 5.87 9.43
C LYS A 110 -5.24 4.48 9.82
N ILE A 111 -4.00 4.17 9.51
CA ILE A 111 -3.38 2.88 9.77
C ILE A 111 -2.21 3.11 10.71
N TYR A 112 -2.23 2.48 11.88
CA TYR A 112 -1.17 2.57 12.86
C TYR A 112 -0.49 1.22 13.02
N PHE A 113 0.82 1.23 12.95
CA PHE A 113 1.65 0.10 13.31
C PHE A 113 2.20 0.31 14.72
N LEU A 114 1.85 -0.59 15.61
CA LEU A 114 2.17 -0.48 17.02
C LEU A 114 3.18 -1.55 17.44
N GLU A 115 4.00 -1.19 18.44
CA GLU A 115 4.96 -2.08 19.08
C GLU A 115 4.85 -1.95 20.61
N LYS A 116 4.93 -3.08 21.30
CA LYS A 116 4.94 -3.15 22.78
C LYS A 116 6.03 -4.06 23.28
#